data_a5e8bb3a2fb748f62b8f17751afccce3
#
_entry.id   a5e8bb3a2fb748f62b8f17751afccce3
#
_cell.length_a   1.000
_cell.length_b   1.000
_cell.length_c   1.000
_cell.angle_alpha   90.00
_cell.angle_beta   90.00
_cell.angle_gamma   90.00
#
_symmetry.space_group_name_H-M   'P 1'
#
loop_
_entity.id
_entity.type
_entity.pdbx_description
1 polymer ?
#
loop_
_entity_poly.entity_id
_entity_poly.type
_entity_poly.pdbx_seq_one_letter_code
_entity_poly.pdbx_strand_id
1 'polypeptide(L)'
;MLQPLSERELDELQDLLDRVPAPFEALDVSMLDGYLCGVLLQPRHMAVSRWLPHVTDVDGRALPLGFDSARLGALVLRRHAELDDAIQRRQWFDPLVFELSDGDAADAARDDGGDEEEDDDDGNSGAIDAVYPWVAGFATALELFPDLMALDAKALTEPLALVYRHLAPDDLEDADDLLAEIESLEPPEDLAEAVEGLVRATLLLADISRPVVNSAAPAPMRPRRPPSNR
;
A
#
# COMPACT_ATOMS: atom_id res chain seq x y z
N MET A 1 0.30 -15.80 16.77
CA MET A 1 0.26 -15.55 15.32
C MET A 1 -1.12 -14.99 15.02
N LEU A 2 -1.18 -13.82 14.39
CA LEU A 2 -2.42 -13.28 13.84
C LEU A 2 -2.84 -14.21 12.70
N GLN A 3 -4.12 -14.56 12.64
CA GLN A 3 -4.66 -15.41 11.58
C GLN A 3 -5.04 -14.48 10.41
N PRO A 4 -4.50 -14.72 9.19
CA PRO A 4 -4.90 -13.96 8.01
C PRO A 4 -6.41 -13.99 7.78
N LEU A 5 -6.93 -13.04 7.01
CA LEU A 5 -8.29 -13.09 6.54
C LEU A 5 -8.44 -14.31 5.62
N SER A 6 -9.51 -15.08 5.81
CA SER A 6 -9.89 -16.14 4.87
C SER A 6 -10.54 -15.53 3.63
N GLU A 7 -10.55 -16.24 2.50
CA GLU A 7 -11.23 -15.84 1.26
C GLU A 7 -12.67 -15.37 1.53
N ARG A 8 -13.43 -16.13 2.32
CA ARG A 8 -14.80 -15.76 2.70
C ARG A 8 -14.88 -14.45 3.50
N GLU A 9 -13.86 -14.12 4.29
CA GLU A 9 -13.81 -12.87 5.04
C GLU A 9 -13.36 -11.72 4.14
N LEU A 10 -12.59 -12.00 3.09
CA LEU A 10 -12.28 -11.01 2.03
C LEU A 10 -13.54 -10.69 1.22
N ASP A 11 -14.31 -11.70 0.81
CA ASP A 11 -15.60 -11.50 0.14
C ASP A 11 -16.56 -10.68 1.03
N GLU A 12 -16.62 -11.01 2.33
CA GLU A 12 -17.45 -10.25 3.30
C GLU A 12 -16.96 -8.80 3.42
N LEU A 13 -15.66 -8.56 3.39
CA LEU A 13 -15.05 -7.23 3.45
C LEU A 13 -15.45 -6.39 2.23
N GLN A 14 -15.32 -6.97 1.02
CA GLN A 14 -15.76 -6.32 -0.22
C GLN A 14 -17.26 -5.99 -0.18
N ASP A 15 -18.08 -6.98 0.16
CA ASP A 15 -19.55 -6.80 0.32
C ASP A 15 -19.91 -5.66 1.29
N LEU A 16 -19.12 -5.46 2.36
CA LEU A 16 -19.37 -4.40 3.33
C LEU A 16 -18.94 -3.02 2.80
N LEU A 17 -17.86 -2.96 2.04
CA LEU A 17 -17.40 -1.74 1.37
C LEU A 17 -18.41 -1.31 0.29
N ASP A 18 -18.88 -2.23 -0.54
CA ASP A 18 -19.87 -1.97 -1.59
C ASP A 18 -21.22 -1.47 -1.05
N ARG A 19 -21.55 -1.79 0.19
CA ARG A 19 -22.77 -1.29 0.86
C ARG A 19 -22.65 0.11 1.42
N VAL A 20 -21.46 0.72 1.36
CA VAL A 20 -21.31 2.12 1.78
C VAL A 20 -22.16 3.00 0.87
N PRO A 21 -23.10 3.79 1.42
CA PRO A 21 -24.06 4.50 0.60
C PRO A 21 -23.46 5.75 -0.03
N ALA A 22 -23.86 6.09 -1.24
CA ALA A 22 -23.57 7.40 -1.83
C ALA A 22 -24.07 8.53 -0.88
N PRO A 23 -23.36 9.67 -0.77
CA PRO A 23 -22.22 10.11 -1.57
C PRO A 23 -20.85 9.78 -0.95
N PHE A 24 -20.75 8.75 -0.16
CA PHE A 24 -19.46 8.27 0.38
C PHE A 24 -18.75 7.45 -0.69
N GLU A 25 -17.43 7.55 -0.72
CA GLU A 25 -16.54 6.86 -1.66
C GLU A 25 -15.64 5.92 -0.87
N ALA A 26 -16.09 4.67 -0.70
CA ALA A 26 -15.32 3.63 -0.04
C ALA A 26 -14.21 3.11 -0.96
N LEU A 27 -13.10 2.73 -0.37
CA LEU A 27 -12.07 1.97 -1.07
C LEU A 27 -12.60 0.56 -1.40
N ASP A 28 -12.16 -0.06 -2.49
CA ASP A 28 -12.28 -1.50 -2.68
C ASP A 28 -11.23 -2.27 -1.84
N VAL A 29 -11.28 -3.60 -1.84
CA VAL A 29 -10.38 -4.42 -1.02
C VAL A 29 -8.92 -4.28 -1.46
N SER A 30 -8.64 -4.13 -2.76
CA SER A 30 -7.28 -3.94 -3.25
C SER A 30 -6.74 -2.55 -2.90
N MET A 31 -7.53 -1.50 -3.14
CA MET A 31 -7.21 -0.14 -2.71
C MET A 31 -6.99 -0.06 -1.19
N LEU A 32 -7.86 -0.70 -0.41
CA LEU A 32 -7.72 -0.77 1.05
C LEU A 32 -6.37 -1.35 1.45
N ASP A 33 -5.94 -2.42 0.81
CA ASP A 33 -4.68 -3.09 1.15
C ASP A 33 -3.47 -2.20 0.90
N GLY A 34 -3.41 -1.56 -0.27
CA GLY A 34 -2.40 -0.56 -0.59
C GLY A 34 -2.43 0.65 0.35
N TYR A 35 -3.62 1.16 0.63
CA TYR A 35 -3.83 2.24 1.60
C TYR A 35 -3.28 1.90 2.99
N LEU A 36 -3.56 0.70 3.50
CA LEU A 36 -3.05 0.23 4.78
C LEU A 36 -1.52 0.14 4.79
N CYS A 37 -0.89 -0.29 3.69
CA CYS A 37 0.57 -0.27 3.55
C CYS A 37 1.11 1.17 3.64
N GLY A 38 0.53 2.13 2.92
CA GLY A 38 0.91 3.54 2.99
C GLY A 38 0.76 4.14 4.39
N VAL A 39 -0.33 3.81 5.10
CA VAL A 39 -0.56 4.20 6.51
C VAL A 39 0.51 3.61 7.43
N LEU A 40 0.85 2.34 7.26
CA LEU A 40 1.83 1.62 8.07
C LEU A 40 3.27 2.11 7.83
N LEU A 41 3.55 2.68 6.67
CA LEU A 41 4.87 3.22 6.33
C LEU A 41 5.12 4.61 6.87
N GLN A 42 4.14 5.28 7.46
CA GLN A 42 4.37 6.59 8.06
C GLN A 42 5.44 6.50 9.17
N PRO A 43 6.36 7.48 9.28
CA PRO A 43 7.46 7.45 10.26
C PRO A 43 7.00 7.36 11.71
N ARG A 44 5.77 7.80 11.97
CA ARG A 44 5.14 7.75 13.28
C ARG A 44 3.88 6.90 13.21
N HIS A 45 3.73 6.04 14.20
CA HIS A 45 2.50 5.26 14.34
C HIS A 45 1.28 6.18 14.45
N MET A 46 0.28 5.95 13.59
CA MET A 46 -0.96 6.72 13.58
C MET A 46 -2.05 6.05 14.41
N ALA A 47 -2.82 6.88 15.11
CA ALA A 47 -4.00 6.39 15.83
C ALA A 47 -5.07 5.91 14.81
N VAL A 48 -5.73 4.79 15.11
CA VAL A 48 -6.79 4.20 14.26
C VAL A 48 -7.86 5.21 13.88
N SER A 49 -8.26 6.06 14.83
CA SER A 49 -9.28 7.09 14.60
C SER A 49 -8.90 8.15 13.55
N ARG A 50 -7.61 8.22 13.18
CA ARG A 50 -7.12 9.17 12.18
C ARG A 50 -7.21 8.63 10.75
N TRP A 51 -6.98 7.35 10.56
CA TRP A 51 -6.91 6.74 9.22
C TRP A 51 -8.14 5.88 8.88
N LEU A 52 -8.76 5.22 9.87
CA LEU A 52 -9.88 4.31 9.62
C LEU A 52 -11.10 4.97 8.92
N PRO A 53 -11.47 6.24 9.19
CA PRO A 53 -12.58 6.89 8.48
C PRO A 53 -12.39 6.96 6.97
N HIS A 54 -11.14 7.10 6.50
CA HIS A 54 -10.82 7.22 5.08
C HIS A 54 -10.98 5.91 4.30
N VAL A 55 -11.22 4.80 4.96
CA VAL A 55 -11.54 3.51 4.32
C VAL A 55 -12.94 3.53 3.68
N THR A 56 -13.87 4.25 4.29
CA THR A 56 -15.26 4.32 3.83
C THR A 56 -15.60 5.63 3.14
N ASP A 57 -14.67 6.56 3.17
CA ASP A 57 -14.84 7.87 2.53
C ASP A 57 -13.50 8.60 2.48
N VAL A 58 -12.99 8.89 1.30
CA VAL A 58 -11.68 9.55 1.14
C VAL A 58 -11.58 10.86 1.93
N ASP A 59 -12.68 11.60 2.08
CA ASP A 59 -12.74 12.81 2.90
C ASP A 59 -12.79 12.52 4.41
N GLY A 60 -12.88 11.26 4.82
CA GLY A 60 -12.94 10.84 6.23
C GLY A 60 -14.24 11.26 6.94
N ARG A 61 -15.34 11.48 6.20
CA ARG A 61 -16.64 11.81 6.77
C ARG A 61 -17.20 10.64 7.57
N ALA A 62 -17.94 10.94 8.63
CA ALA A 62 -18.58 9.90 9.42
C ALA A 62 -19.72 9.24 8.66
N LEU A 63 -19.77 7.91 8.67
CA LEU A 63 -20.86 7.14 8.08
C LEU A 63 -22.22 7.49 8.71
N PRO A 64 -23.32 7.35 7.96
CA PRO A 64 -24.65 7.66 8.46
C PRO A 64 -25.05 6.72 9.60
N LEU A 65 -25.93 7.25 10.48
CA LEU A 65 -26.47 6.46 11.59
C LEU A 65 -27.20 5.21 11.08
N GLY A 66 -26.84 4.05 11.63
CA GLY A 66 -27.45 2.77 11.27
C GLY A 66 -26.62 1.89 10.31
N PHE A 67 -25.51 2.42 9.77
CA PHE A 67 -24.57 1.58 9.05
C PHE A 67 -23.77 0.73 10.05
N ASP A 68 -23.72 -0.59 9.83
CA ASP A 68 -22.94 -1.50 10.69
C ASP A 68 -21.45 -1.44 10.34
N SER A 69 -20.79 -0.43 10.87
CA SER A 69 -19.35 -0.25 10.71
C SER A 69 -18.51 -1.16 11.64
N ALA A 70 -19.12 -1.85 12.60
CA ALA A 70 -18.39 -2.61 13.59
C ALA A 70 -17.68 -3.82 12.97
N ARG A 71 -18.40 -4.58 12.11
CA ARG A 71 -17.82 -5.74 11.41
C ARG A 71 -16.79 -5.32 10.39
N LEU A 72 -17.08 -4.31 9.59
CA LEU A 72 -16.13 -3.71 8.65
C LEU A 72 -14.83 -3.30 9.36
N GLY A 73 -14.95 -2.49 10.42
CA GLY A 73 -13.79 -2.05 11.19
C GLY A 73 -12.98 -3.22 11.79
N ALA A 74 -13.65 -4.29 12.23
CA ALA A 74 -12.96 -5.47 12.77
C ALA A 74 -12.12 -6.20 11.70
N LEU A 75 -12.62 -6.34 10.47
CA LEU A 75 -11.89 -6.95 9.36
C LEU A 75 -10.71 -6.09 8.93
N VAL A 76 -10.94 -4.79 8.74
CA VAL A 76 -9.90 -3.81 8.39
C VAL A 76 -8.77 -3.79 9.43
N LEU A 77 -9.10 -3.74 10.72
CA LEU A 77 -8.10 -3.75 11.78
C LEU A 77 -7.31 -5.07 11.84
N ARG A 78 -7.95 -6.20 11.51
CA ARG A 78 -7.25 -7.48 11.45
C ARG A 78 -6.25 -7.51 10.29
N ARG A 79 -6.63 -7.03 9.10
CA ARG A 79 -5.72 -6.92 7.96
C ARG A 79 -4.58 -5.93 8.24
N HIS A 80 -4.89 -4.77 8.82
CA HIS A 80 -3.87 -3.82 9.25
C HIS A 80 -2.86 -4.45 10.21
N ALA A 81 -3.30 -5.23 11.19
CA ALA A 81 -2.41 -5.87 12.15
C ALA A 81 -1.55 -6.98 11.51
N GLU A 82 -2.08 -7.70 10.53
CA GLU A 82 -1.34 -8.69 9.73
C GLU A 82 -0.21 -8.02 8.95
N LEU A 83 -0.53 -6.97 8.19
CA LEU A 83 0.45 -6.20 7.42
C LEU A 83 1.50 -5.56 8.34
N ASP A 84 1.09 -4.99 9.48
CA ASP A 84 2.01 -4.39 10.46
C ASP A 84 3.01 -5.43 11.00
N ASP A 85 2.55 -6.63 11.33
CA ASP A 85 3.44 -7.73 11.79
C ASP A 85 4.45 -8.13 10.71
N ALA A 86 4.03 -8.27 9.46
CA ALA A 86 4.90 -8.61 8.34
C ALA A 86 5.91 -7.48 8.04
N ILE A 87 5.45 -6.24 7.93
CA ILE A 87 6.29 -5.08 7.65
C ILE A 87 7.31 -4.84 8.77
N GLN A 88 6.91 -4.95 10.04
CA GLN A 88 7.83 -4.79 11.18
C GLN A 88 8.93 -5.86 11.20
N ARG A 89 8.61 -7.09 10.80
CA ARG A 89 9.57 -8.19 10.72
C ARG A 89 10.34 -8.25 9.41
N ARG A 90 10.04 -7.37 8.45
CA ARG A 90 10.59 -7.43 7.09
C ARG A 90 10.35 -8.80 6.45
N GLN A 91 9.15 -9.32 6.62
CA GLN A 91 8.71 -10.58 6.04
C GLN A 91 7.80 -10.33 4.85
N TRP A 92 7.79 -11.31 3.95
CA TRP A 92 6.84 -11.34 2.85
C TRP A 92 5.40 -11.29 3.36
N PHE A 93 4.54 -10.62 2.63
CA PHE A 93 3.08 -10.67 2.76
C PHE A 93 2.46 -10.76 1.37
N ASP A 94 1.26 -11.28 1.28
CA ASP A 94 0.54 -11.36 0.01
C ASP A 94 -0.35 -10.11 -0.15
N PRO A 95 -0.04 -9.20 -1.09
CA PRO A 95 -0.93 -8.09 -1.42
C PRO A 95 -2.27 -8.59 -1.95
N LEU A 96 -3.35 -7.89 -1.61
CA LEU A 96 -4.67 -8.22 -2.14
C LEU A 96 -4.83 -7.63 -3.54
N VAL A 97 -4.24 -8.30 -4.52
CA VAL A 97 -4.33 -7.98 -5.94
C VAL A 97 -5.12 -9.10 -6.62
N PHE A 98 -6.14 -8.75 -7.40
CA PHE A 98 -7.03 -9.68 -8.05
C PHE A 98 -6.91 -9.53 -9.55
N GLU A 99 -6.76 -10.63 -10.27
CA GLU A 99 -6.85 -10.62 -11.72
C GLU A 99 -8.25 -10.15 -12.13
N LEU A 100 -8.30 -9.18 -13.05
CA LEU A 100 -9.57 -8.74 -13.61
C LEU A 100 -10.19 -9.91 -14.36
N SER A 101 -11.42 -10.28 -13.99
CA SER A 101 -12.16 -11.28 -14.75
C SER A 101 -12.52 -10.71 -16.12
N ASP A 102 -12.44 -11.53 -17.18
CA ASP A 102 -12.79 -11.14 -18.55
C ASP A 102 -14.15 -10.41 -18.68
N GLY A 103 -15.01 -10.51 -17.68
CA GLY A 103 -16.29 -9.81 -17.58
C GLY A 103 -16.19 -8.34 -17.14
N ASP A 104 -15.24 -8.02 -16.30
CA ASP A 104 -15.08 -6.67 -15.70
C ASP A 104 -14.35 -5.74 -16.69
N ALA A 105 -13.42 -6.28 -17.49
CA ALA A 105 -12.74 -5.56 -18.57
C ALA A 105 -13.73 -5.08 -19.65
N ALA A 106 -14.80 -5.85 -19.92
CA ALA A 106 -15.81 -5.50 -20.91
C ALA A 106 -16.76 -4.37 -20.47
N ASP A 107 -16.91 -4.11 -19.17
CA ASP A 107 -17.74 -3.01 -18.67
C ASP A 107 -16.96 -1.70 -18.55
N ALA A 108 -15.66 -1.75 -18.26
CA ALA A 108 -14.79 -0.57 -18.26
C ALA A 108 -14.57 -0.01 -19.68
N ALA A 109 -14.48 -0.89 -20.70
CA ALA A 109 -14.29 -0.48 -22.10
C ALA A 109 -15.54 0.14 -22.77
N ARG A 110 -16.73 0.10 -22.14
CA ARG A 110 -17.97 0.64 -22.73
C ARG A 110 -18.23 2.12 -22.50
N ASP A 111 -17.46 2.76 -21.64
CA ASP A 111 -17.67 4.20 -21.30
C ASP A 111 -16.79 5.14 -22.12
N ASP A 112 -15.79 4.63 -22.85
CA ASP A 112 -14.95 5.44 -23.74
C ASP A 112 -15.14 5.02 -25.21
N GLY A 113 -15.86 5.85 -25.96
CA GLY A 113 -16.20 5.66 -27.39
C GLY A 113 -15.06 6.03 -28.34
N GLY A 114 -13.88 5.48 -28.18
CA GLY A 114 -12.71 5.68 -29.06
C GLY A 114 -12.49 4.53 -30.01
N ASP A 115 -12.17 4.85 -31.28
CA ASP A 115 -11.89 3.92 -32.39
C ASP A 115 -10.73 2.96 -32.01
N GLU A 116 -11.01 1.67 -32.04
CA GLU A 116 -10.08 0.58 -31.75
C GLU A 116 -9.00 0.48 -32.85
N GLU A 117 -7.76 0.86 -32.54
CA GLU A 117 -6.59 0.31 -33.21
C GLU A 117 -6.12 -0.90 -32.37
N GLU A 118 -6.26 -2.11 -32.94
CA GLU A 118 -5.79 -3.37 -32.36
C GLU A 118 -4.25 -3.36 -32.34
N ASP A 119 -3.62 -2.89 -31.23
CA ASP A 119 -2.22 -3.11 -30.96
C ASP A 119 -2.06 -4.38 -30.12
N ASP A 120 -1.40 -5.39 -30.71
CA ASP A 120 -1.05 -6.71 -30.15
C ASP A 120 -0.01 -6.60 -29.01
N ASP A 121 -0.32 -5.94 -27.88
CA ASP A 121 0.51 -5.96 -26.67
C ASP A 121 -0.25 -6.51 -25.43
N ASP A 122 -0.82 -7.68 -25.57
CA ASP A 122 -1.89 -8.22 -24.72
C ASP A 122 -1.44 -8.83 -23.39
N GLY A 123 -0.14 -8.96 -23.11
CA GLY A 123 0.33 -9.70 -21.92
C GLY A 123 0.65 -8.82 -20.71
N ASN A 124 1.15 -7.62 -20.95
CA ASN A 124 1.64 -6.73 -19.89
C ASN A 124 0.55 -5.77 -19.37
N SER A 125 -0.41 -5.41 -20.22
CA SER A 125 -1.52 -4.52 -19.86
C SER A 125 -2.36 -5.10 -18.72
N GLY A 126 -2.75 -6.36 -18.81
CA GLY A 126 -3.56 -7.02 -17.79
C GLY A 126 -2.89 -7.13 -16.42
N ALA A 127 -1.56 -7.28 -16.37
CA ALA A 127 -0.82 -7.29 -15.09
C ALA A 127 -0.77 -5.91 -14.44
N ILE A 128 -0.65 -4.85 -15.24
CA ILE A 128 -0.66 -3.46 -14.77
C ILE A 128 -2.04 -3.11 -14.23
N ASP A 129 -3.08 -3.46 -14.95
CA ASP A 129 -4.46 -3.18 -14.57
C ASP A 129 -4.84 -3.86 -13.24
N ALA A 130 -4.35 -5.09 -13.01
CA ALA A 130 -4.59 -5.84 -11.78
C ALA A 130 -3.98 -5.18 -10.53
N VAL A 131 -2.81 -4.54 -10.64
CA VAL A 131 -2.13 -3.91 -9.48
C VAL A 131 -2.52 -2.45 -9.28
N TYR A 132 -3.12 -1.81 -10.29
CA TYR A 132 -3.47 -0.39 -10.24
C TYR A 132 -4.32 0.00 -9.03
N PRO A 133 -5.41 -0.72 -8.65
CA PRO A 133 -6.20 -0.35 -7.49
C PRO A 133 -5.37 -0.35 -6.20
N TRP A 134 -4.48 -1.33 -6.02
CA TRP A 134 -3.58 -1.38 -4.86
C TRP A 134 -2.67 -0.14 -4.81
N VAL A 135 -2.08 0.23 -5.95
CA VAL A 135 -1.19 1.40 -6.05
C VAL A 135 -1.95 2.70 -5.82
N ALA A 136 -3.16 2.83 -6.37
CA ALA A 136 -4.02 3.99 -6.14
C ALA A 136 -4.36 4.17 -4.65
N GLY A 137 -4.67 3.07 -3.95
CA GLY A 137 -4.88 3.09 -2.51
C GLY A 137 -3.63 3.49 -1.73
N PHE A 138 -2.46 3.00 -2.14
CA PHE A 138 -1.18 3.39 -1.55
C PHE A 138 -0.90 4.90 -1.74
N ALA A 139 -1.09 5.43 -2.94
CA ALA A 139 -0.95 6.85 -3.26
C ALA A 139 -1.90 7.70 -2.42
N THR A 140 -3.18 7.30 -2.32
CA THR A 140 -4.18 7.97 -1.46
C THR A 140 -3.69 8.09 -0.01
N ALA A 141 -3.07 7.05 0.55
CA ALA A 141 -2.53 7.13 1.91
C ALA A 141 -1.39 8.15 2.03
N LEU A 142 -0.53 8.29 1.01
CA LEU A 142 0.57 9.24 1.02
C LEU A 142 0.12 10.69 0.80
N GLU A 143 -0.94 10.90 0.05
CA GLU A 143 -1.57 12.21 -0.11
C GLU A 143 -2.22 12.67 1.21
N LEU A 144 -2.97 11.79 1.85
CA LEU A 144 -3.64 12.10 3.13
C LEU A 144 -2.65 12.24 4.29
N PHE A 145 -1.54 11.52 4.25
CA PHE A 145 -0.54 11.45 5.31
C PHE A 145 0.88 11.58 4.73
N PRO A 146 1.34 12.81 4.44
CA PRO A 146 2.59 13.05 3.71
C PRO A 146 3.87 12.97 4.55
N ASP A 147 3.83 12.52 5.81
CA ASP A 147 5.01 12.49 6.69
C ASP A 147 6.12 11.58 6.13
N LEU A 148 5.79 10.51 5.38
CA LEU A 148 6.77 9.67 4.68
C LEU A 148 7.52 10.49 3.60
N MET A 149 6.81 11.28 2.82
CA MET A 149 7.37 12.10 1.75
C MET A 149 8.27 13.24 2.25
N ALA A 150 8.21 13.55 3.53
CA ALA A 150 9.08 14.54 4.18
C ALA A 150 10.46 13.98 4.57
N LEU A 151 10.71 12.68 4.36
CA LEU A 151 12.00 12.04 4.60
C LEU A 151 13.00 12.35 3.45
N ASP A 152 14.18 11.72 3.49
CA ASP A 152 15.20 11.87 2.44
C ASP A 152 14.66 11.44 1.07
N ALA A 153 14.35 12.41 0.22
CA ALA A 153 13.79 12.20 -1.10
C ALA A 153 14.62 11.21 -1.94
N LYS A 154 15.95 11.32 -1.88
CA LYS A 154 16.85 10.44 -2.64
C LYS A 154 16.73 8.97 -2.23
N ALA A 155 16.53 8.71 -0.94
CA ALA A 155 16.35 7.33 -0.45
C ALA A 155 14.97 6.76 -0.84
N LEU A 156 13.98 7.63 -1.05
CA LEU A 156 12.62 7.23 -1.40
C LEU A 156 12.44 6.98 -2.90
N THR A 157 13.27 7.56 -3.78
CA THR A 157 13.06 7.55 -5.25
C THR A 157 12.95 6.12 -5.79
N GLU A 158 13.94 5.25 -5.55
CA GLU A 158 13.93 3.86 -6.06
C GLU A 158 12.70 3.08 -5.58
N PRO A 159 12.38 2.99 -4.27
CA PRO A 159 11.23 2.21 -3.84
C PRO A 159 9.88 2.82 -4.26
N LEU A 160 9.76 4.15 -4.38
CA LEU A 160 8.53 4.76 -4.89
C LEU A 160 8.37 4.53 -6.39
N ALA A 161 9.46 4.52 -7.16
CA ALA A 161 9.43 4.20 -8.59
C ALA A 161 8.88 2.77 -8.83
N LEU A 162 9.26 1.79 -7.99
CA LEU A 162 8.74 0.42 -8.07
C LEU A 162 7.22 0.33 -7.83
N VAL A 163 6.65 1.23 -7.04
CA VAL A 163 5.20 1.30 -6.82
C VAL A 163 4.52 2.10 -7.92
N TYR A 164 5.00 3.32 -8.17
CA TYR A 164 4.32 4.29 -9.00
C TYR A 164 4.48 4.06 -10.51
N ARG A 165 5.36 3.15 -10.93
CA ARG A 165 5.45 2.68 -12.32
C ARG A 165 4.13 2.10 -12.88
N HIS A 166 3.19 1.77 -11.99
CA HIS A 166 1.87 1.24 -12.33
C HIS A 166 0.78 2.32 -12.37
N LEU A 167 1.12 3.59 -12.19
CA LEU A 167 0.24 4.74 -12.39
C LEU A 167 0.41 5.30 -13.79
N ALA A 168 -0.61 5.99 -14.30
CA ALA A 168 -0.46 6.73 -15.53
C ALA A 168 0.55 7.88 -15.36
N PRO A 169 1.37 8.19 -16.38
CA PRO A 169 2.33 9.29 -16.29
C PRO A 169 1.70 10.64 -15.92
N ASP A 170 0.47 10.86 -16.33
CA ASP A 170 -0.31 12.08 -16.04
C ASP A 170 -0.63 12.22 -14.54
N ASP A 171 -0.65 11.13 -13.79
CA ASP A 171 -0.85 11.13 -12.33
C ASP A 171 0.43 11.52 -11.56
N LEU A 172 1.57 11.63 -12.24
CA LEU A 172 2.88 11.90 -11.67
C LEU A 172 3.41 13.28 -12.06
N GLU A 173 2.53 14.25 -12.29
CA GLU A 173 2.92 15.63 -12.60
C GLU A 173 3.88 16.19 -11.54
N ASP A 174 4.89 16.95 -11.99
CA ASP A 174 5.93 17.59 -11.15
C ASP A 174 6.90 16.63 -10.40
N ALA A 175 7.00 15.35 -10.82
CA ALA A 175 7.90 14.36 -10.20
C ALA A 175 9.05 13.90 -11.13
N ASP A 176 9.78 14.85 -11.75
CA ASP A 176 10.81 14.59 -12.77
C ASP A 176 11.83 13.51 -12.36
N ASP A 177 12.33 13.54 -11.12
CA ASP A 177 13.32 12.57 -10.62
C ASP A 177 12.70 11.16 -10.50
N LEU A 178 11.42 11.07 -10.14
CA LEU A 178 10.69 9.81 -10.02
C LEU A 178 10.36 9.24 -11.39
N LEU A 179 9.94 10.08 -12.34
CA LEU A 179 9.68 9.68 -13.72
C LEU A 179 10.96 9.15 -14.39
N ALA A 180 12.10 9.83 -14.21
CA ALA A 180 13.38 9.37 -14.73
C ALA A 180 13.79 8.00 -14.13
N GLU A 181 13.50 7.75 -12.86
CA GLU A 181 13.76 6.44 -12.22
C GLU A 181 12.83 5.37 -12.79
N ILE A 182 11.52 5.66 -12.94
CA ILE A 182 10.54 4.75 -13.54
C ILE A 182 10.96 4.36 -14.97
N GLU A 183 11.37 5.33 -15.80
CA GLU A 183 11.84 5.07 -17.16
C GLU A 183 13.08 4.16 -17.20
N SER A 184 13.88 4.12 -16.13
CA SER A 184 15.05 3.25 -16.03
C SER A 184 14.72 1.80 -15.63
N LEU A 185 13.52 1.54 -15.12
CA LEU A 185 13.09 0.22 -14.69
C LEU A 185 12.61 -0.62 -15.88
N GLU A 186 13.01 -1.91 -15.89
CA GLU A 186 12.42 -2.87 -16.83
C GLU A 186 10.95 -3.13 -16.42
N PRO A 187 9.99 -3.16 -17.37
CA PRO A 187 8.61 -3.49 -17.05
C PRO A 187 8.53 -4.92 -16.48
N PRO A 188 7.59 -5.21 -15.56
CA PRO A 188 7.44 -6.57 -15.04
C PRO A 188 6.98 -7.51 -16.16
N GLU A 189 7.51 -8.74 -16.16
CA GLU A 189 7.16 -9.75 -17.16
C GLU A 189 5.75 -10.31 -16.97
N ASP A 190 5.28 -10.33 -15.71
CA ASP A 190 3.96 -10.86 -15.33
C ASP A 190 3.44 -10.23 -14.03
N LEU A 191 2.21 -10.62 -13.65
CA LEU A 191 1.58 -10.17 -12.40
C LEU A 191 2.39 -10.57 -11.16
N ALA A 192 3.02 -11.74 -11.16
CA ALA A 192 3.78 -12.20 -9.99
C ALA A 192 5.00 -11.31 -9.75
N GLU A 193 5.70 -10.91 -10.80
CA GLU A 193 6.83 -9.96 -10.71
C GLU A 193 6.36 -8.57 -10.28
N ALA A 194 5.22 -8.09 -10.80
CA ALA A 194 4.62 -6.83 -10.38
C ALA A 194 4.31 -6.84 -8.87
N VAL A 195 3.66 -7.90 -8.37
CA VAL A 195 3.35 -8.10 -6.94
C VAL A 195 4.63 -8.19 -6.09
N GLU A 196 5.67 -8.91 -6.56
CA GLU A 196 6.97 -8.96 -5.88
C GLU A 196 7.57 -7.55 -5.76
N GLY A 197 7.47 -6.74 -6.81
CA GLY A 197 7.90 -5.35 -6.82
C GLY A 197 7.20 -4.50 -5.74
N LEU A 198 5.88 -4.64 -5.59
CA LEU A 198 5.11 -3.93 -4.54
C LEU A 198 5.56 -4.31 -3.13
N VAL A 199 5.74 -5.60 -2.85
CA VAL A 199 6.21 -6.07 -1.54
C VAL A 199 7.62 -5.59 -1.27
N ARG A 200 8.54 -5.74 -2.24
CA ARG A 200 9.92 -5.25 -2.13
C ARG A 200 9.97 -3.76 -1.83
N ALA A 201 9.23 -2.96 -2.58
CA ALA A 201 9.15 -1.52 -2.38
C ALA A 201 8.64 -1.16 -0.98
N THR A 202 7.56 -1.80 -0.52
CA THR A 202 6.99 -1.60 0.81
C THR A 202 8.03 -1.89 1.91
N LEU A 203 8.79 -2.98 1.80
CA LEU A 203 9.81 -3.34 2.78
C LEU A 203 11.00 -2.38 2.76
N LEU A 204 11.44 -1.90 1.59
CA LEU A 204 12.48 -0.88 1.45
C LEU A 204 12.03 0.46 2.08
N LEU A 205 10.81 0.89 1.80
CA LEU A 205 10.22 2.08 2.41
C LEU A 205 10.13 1.96 3.94
N ALA A 206 9.83 0.76 4.43
CA ALA A 206 9.82 0.50 5.87
C ALA A 206 11.21 0.62 6.51
N ASP A 207 12.28 0.23 5.81
CA ASP A 207 13.66 0.41 6.28
C ASP A 207 14.05 1.89 6.38
N ILE A 208 13.54 2.72 5.49
CA ILE A 208 13.78 4.16 5.47
C ILE A 208 12.95 4.87 6.55
N SER A 209 11.66 4.57 6.62
CA SER A 209 10.71 5.27 7.51
C SER A 209 10.80 4.82 8.96
N ARG A 210 11.07 3.54 9.18
CA ARG A 210 11.15 2.91 10.51
C ARG A 210 12.32 1.93 10.57
N PRO A 211 13.58 2.44 10.57
CA PRO A 211 14.76 1.60 10.60
C PRO A 211 14.78 0.73 11.87
N VAL A 212 15.07 -0.56 11.71
CA VAL A 212 15.24 -1.48 12.83
C VAL A 212 16.50 -1.09 13.58
N VAL A 213 16.34 -0.44 14.73
CA VAL A 213 17.45 -0.13 15.61
C VAL A 213 17.95 -1.44 16.24
N ASN A 214 19.01 -2.00 15.67
CA ASN A 214 19.71 -3.11 16.31
C ASN A 214 20.28 -2.65 17.67
N SER A 215 19.56 -2.88 18.75
CA SER A 215 19.95 -2.55 20.13
C SER A 215 21.12 -3.41 20.66
N ALA A 216 22.03 -3.82 19.79
CA ALA A 216 23.19 -4.63 20.11
C ALA A 216 24.52 -3.86 19.92
N ALA A 217 24.59 -2.61 20.39
CA ALA A 217 25.89 -2.03 20.71
C ALA A 217 26.24 -2.45 22.15
N PRO A 218 27.26 -3.28 22.38
CA PRO A 218 27.70 -3.57 23.76
C PRO A 218 28.14 -2.27 24.41
N ALA A 219 27.58 -1.99 25.57
CA ALA A 219 27.97 -0.84 26.37
C ALA A 219 29.52 -0.83 26.51
N PRO A 220 30.19 0.32 26.33
CA PRO A 220 31.62 0.40 26.47
C PRO A 220 32.01 -0.06 27.89
N MET A 221 32.79 -1.14 27.96
CA MET A 221 33.33 -1.62 29.22
C MET A 221 34.10 -0.48 29.91
N ARG A 222 33.57 0.00 31.02
CA ARG A 222 34.30 0.94 31.87
C ARG A 222 35.63 0.24 32.32
N PRO A 223 36.79 0.90 32.13
CA PRO A 223 38.06 0.34 32.59
C PRO A 223 38.00 0.18 34.10
N ARG A 224 38.30 -1.04 34.58
CA ARG A 224 38.43 -1.32 36.01
C ARG A 224 39.58 -0.48 36.57
N ARG A 225 39.27 0.37 37.54
CA ARG A 225 40.29 1.06 38.33
C ARG A 225 41.19 0.06 39.00
N PRO A 226 42.52 0.18 38.94
CA PRO A 226 43.44 -0.68 39.68
C PRO A 226 43.26 -0.47 41.20
N PRO A 227 43.46 -1.52 42.00
CA PRO A 227 43.39 -1.40 43.48
C PRO A 227 44.51 -0.48 43.97
N SER A 228 44.14 0.47 44.81
CA SER A 228 45.07 1.35 45.53
C SER A 228 45.79 0.52 46.60
N ASN A 229 47.12 0.37 46.41
CA ASN A 229 47.99 -0.26 47.41
C ASN A 229 48.27 0.78 48.52
N ARG A 230 47.92 0.42 49.77
CA ARG A 230 48.47 1.02 50.98
C ARG A 230 49.42 0.06 51.62
#